data_fa426fbb7653de1c965cea239c88955a
#
_entry.id   fa426fbb7653de1c965cea239c88955a
#
_cell.length_a   1.000
_cell.length_b   1.000
_cell.length_c   1.000
_cell.angle_alpha   90.00
_cell.angle_beta   90.00
_cell.angle_gamma   90.00
#
_symmetry.space_group_name_H-M   'P 1'
#
loop_
_entity.id
_entity.type
_entity.pdbx_description
1 polymer ?
#
loop_
_entity_poly.entity_id
_entity_poly.type
_entity_poly.pdbx_seq_one_letter_code
_entity_poly.pdbx_strand_id
1 'polypeptide(L)'
;KTAYEISTRDWSSDVCSSDLDVIQNHLLQLLALTAMEEPVSFDAADLRAEKEKVLSAVRIPKDLAKYTARGQYTGGWQGGEKVVGFLQEDGMNAKSVTETYAAMRLDINTRRWAGVPFYLRTGKRLARRVTEIAVVFKRAPHLPFAVTDTRELGNNALVIRVQPDEGITVRFGSKVPGTAMEVRDVTMDFGYGESFTESSPEAYERLILDVLLGDPPDRKS
;
A
#
# COMPACT_ATOMS: atom_id res chain seq x y z
N LYS A 1 -1.62 -15.12 -11.26
CA LYS A 1 -1.42 -13.67 -11.43
C LYS A 1 -0.96 -13.14 -10.10
N THR A 2 0.14 -12.41 -10.10
CA THR A 2 0.58 -11.62 -8.95
C THR A 2 -0.44 -10.49 -8.75
N ALA A 3 -0.78 -10.18 -7.51
CA ALA A 3 -1.63 -9.06 -7.16
C ALA A 3 -0.79 -8.06 -6.37
N TYR A 4 -1.07 -6.78 -6.56
CA TYR A 4 -0.47 -5.70 -5.80
C TYR A 4 -1.54 -5.05 -4.93
N GLU A 5 -1.22 -4.85 -3.68
CA GLU A 5 -2.07 -4.14 -2.75
C GLU A 5 -1.29 -2.96 -2.17
N ILE A 6 -1.85 -1.78 -2.29
CA ILE A 6 -1.29 -0.54 -1.74
C ILE A 6 -2.31 -0.01 -0.74
N SER A 7 -1.91 0.15 0.51
CA SER A 7 -2.78 0.66 1.56
C SER A 7 -2.13 1.82 2.29
N THR A 8 -2.93 2.82 2.59
CA THR A 8 -2.56 3.93 3.46
C THR A 8 -3.64 4.19 4.48
N ARG A 9 -3.26 4.78 5.59
CA ARG A 9 -4.18 5.24 6.63
C ARG A 9 -3.93 6.71 6.91
N ASP A 10 -4.97 7.51 6.82
CA ASP A 10 -4.88 8.94 7.10
C ASP A 10 -4.80 9.24 8.60
N TRP A 11 -4.15 10.34 8.93
CA TRP A 11 -3.74 10.76 10.25
C TRP A 11 -4.55 11.90 10.84
N SER A 12 -5.21 12.68 9.98
CA SER A 12 -5.87 13.88 10.46
C SER A 12 -7.20 13.55 11.12
N SER A 13 -7.40 14.05 12.31
CA SER A 13 -8.70 14.19 12.94
C SER A 13 -9.57 15.20 12.19
N ASP A 14 -8.99 15.91 11.25
CA ASP A 14 -9.70 16.93 10.48
C ASP A 14 -10.64 16.29 9.47
N VAL A 15 -11.86 16.72 9.56
CA VAL A 15 -13.01 16.30 8.75
C VAL A 15 -12.91 16.88 7.32
N CYS A 16 -11.75 16.89 6.75
CA CYS A 16 -11.56 17.35 5.38
C CYS A 16 -11.81 16.21 4.39
N SER A 17 -12.21 16.52 3.20
CA SER A 17 -12.43 15.67 2.02
C SER A 17 -11.23 14.76 1.67
N SER A 18 -10.70 14.09 2.67
CA SER A 18 -9.40 13.41 2.70
C SER A 18 -9.31 12.24 1.76
N ASP A 19 -10.43 11.62 1.40
CA ASP A 19 -10.35 10.40 0.60
C ASP A 19 -9.96 10.70 -0.86
N LEU A 20 -10.39 11.83 -1.41
CA LEU A 20 -9.94 12.25 -2.74
C LEU A 20 -8.46 12.63 -2.72
N ASP A 21 -8.00 13.37 -1.71
CA ASP A 21 -6.61 13.77 -1.59
C ASP A 21 -5.70 12.55 -1.35
N VAL A 22 -6.05 11.68 -0.42
CA VAL A 22 -5.27 10.48 -0.12
C VAL A 22 -5.21 9.53 -1.33
N ILE A 23 -6.32 9.31 -2.02
CA ILE A 23 -6.33 8.44 -3.21
C ILE A 23 -5.57 9.10 -4.35
N GLN A 24 -5.90 10.34 -4.67
CA GLN A 24 -5.37 11.02 -5.85
C GLN A 24 -3.89 11.35 -5.69
N ASN A 25 -3.47 11.88 -4.54
CA ASN A 25 -2.10 12.31 -4.35
C ASN A 25 -1.21 11.20 -3.78
N HIS A 26 -1.64 10.49 -2.73
CA HIS A 26 -0.78 9.49 -2.08
C HIS A 26 -0.85 8.11 -2.73
N LEU A 27 -2.04 7.53 -2.90
CA LEU A 27 -2.15 6.17 -3.44
C LEU A 27 -1.76 6.08 -4.91
N LEU A 28 -2.15 7.04 -5.74
CA LEU A 28 -1.76 7.05 -7.15
C LEU A 28 -0.26 7.33 -7.32
N GLN A 29 0.35 8.10 -6.43
CA GLN A 29 1.80 8.30 -6.42
C GLN A 29 2.54 6.99 -6.10
N LEU A 30 2.10 6.27 -5.04
CA LEU A 30 2.66 4.96 -4.71
C LEU A 30 2.44 3.93 -5.83
N LEU A 31 1.26 3.96 -6.48
CA LEU A 31 0.99 3.13 -7.64
C LEU A 31 1.95 3.43 -8.79
N ALA A 32 2.15 4.71 -9.10
CA ALA A 32 3.04 5.13 -10.18
C ALA A 32 4.48 4.69 -9.92
N LEU A 33 5.00 4.93 -8.71
CA LEU A 33 6.34 4.49 -8.30
C LEU A 33 6.51 2.98 -8.32
N THR A 34 5.47 2.23 -7.93
CA THR A 34 5.50 0.76 -7.91
C THR A 34 5.49 0.16 -9.32
N ALA A 35 4.79 0.80 -10.24
CA ALA A 35 4.51 0.24 -11.56
C ALA A 35 5.31 0.86 -12.71
N MET A 36 6.07 1.94 -12.46
CA MET A 36 6.91 2.56 -13.48
C MET A 36 8.05 1.65 -13.92
N GLU A 37 8.57 1.89 -15.10
CA GLU A 37 9.83 1.31 -15.55
C GLU A 37 10.99 2.12 -14.96
N GLU A 38 12.20 1.57 -15.07
CA GLU A 38 13.41 2.26 -14.65
C GLU A 38 13.58 3.56 -15.45
N PRO A 39 13.66 4.72 -14.78
CA PRO A 39 13.89 5.99 -15.47
C PRO A 39 15.32 6.05 -16.01
N VAL A 40 15.54 6.83 -17.07
CA VAL A 40 16.88 7.01 -17.67
C VAL A 40 17.84 7.68 -16.70
N SER A 41 17.32 8.59 -15.87
CA SER A 41 18.05 9.21 -14.77
C SER A 41 17.10 9.47 -13.58
N PHE A 42 17.65 9.77 -12.41
CA PHE A 42 16.86 10.23 -11.25
C PHE A 42 16.55 11.73 -11.30
N ASP A 43 16.63 12.35 -12.46
CA ASP A 43 16.17 13.71 -12.65
C ASP A 43 14.64 13.79 -12.64
N ALA A 44 14.11 14.90 -12.11
CA ALA A 44 12.67 15.09 -11.94
C ALA A 44 11.87 14.91 -13.24
N ALA A 45 12.44 15.28 -14.39
CA ALA A 45 11.78 15.13 -15.69
C ALA A 45 11.62 13.65 -16.09
N ASP A 46 12.68 12.85 -15.93
CA ASP A 46 12.66 11.43 -16.30
C ASP A 46 11.77 10.62 -15.37
N LEU A 47 11.85 10.87 -14.06
CA LEU A 47 10.94 10.26 -13.07
C LEU A 47 9.48 10.58 -13.37
N ARG A 48 9.18 11.85 -13.68
CA ARG A 48 7.82 12.29 -14.00
C ARG A 48 7.32 11.61 -15.27
N ALA A 49 8.14 11.51 -16.29
CA ALA A 49 7.77 10.86 -17.55
C ALA A 49 7.38 9.40 -17.33
N GLU A 50 8.12 8.64 -16.53
CA GLU A 50 7.79 7.24 -16.23
C GLU A 50 6.50 7.12 -15.41
N LYS A 51 6.29 7.98 -14.39
CA LYS A 51 5.04 8.01 -13.62
C LYS A 51 3.83 8.34 -14.51
N GLU A 52 3.95 9.32 -15.41
CA GLU A 52 2.88 9.70 -16.35
C GLU A 52 2.50 8.54 -17.29
N LYS A 53 3.46 7.76 -17.77
CA LYS A 53 3.19 6.56 -18.59
C LYS A 53 2.30 5.57 -17.82
N VAL A 54 2.61 5.31 -16.55
CA VAL A 54 1.79 4.42 -15.71
C VAL A 54 0.40 4.99 -15.56
N LEU A 55 0.26 6.23 -15.09
CA LEU A 55 -1.04 6.85 -14.82
C LEU A 55 -1.90 6.94 -16.08
N SER A 56 -1.31 7.24 -17.23
CA SER A 56 -2.01 7.24 -18.51
C SER A 56 -2.50 5.86 -18.94
N ALA A 57 -1.88 4.80 -18.45
CA ALA A 57 -2.26 3.41 -18.74
C ALA A 57 -3.25 2.82 -17.74
N VAL A 58 -3.51 3.51 -16.59
CA VAL A 58 -4.46 3.03 -15.58
C VAL A 58 -5.87 3.00 -16.14
N ARG A 59 -6.59 1.94 -15.85
CA ARG A 59 -8.00 1.75 -16.21
C ARG A 59 -8.78 1.23 -15.01
N ILE A 60 -9.95 1.82 -14.79
CA ILE A 60 -10.93 1.31 -13.85
C ILE A 60 -11.79 0.29 -14.62
N PRO A 61 -12.01 -0.91 -14.08
CA PRO A 61 -12.90 -1.88 -14.71
C PRO A 61 -14.32 -1.32 -14.88
N LYS A 62 -15.01 -1.73 -15.96
CA LYS A 62 -16.32 -1.17 -16.33
C LYS A 62 -17.41 -1.31 -15.26
N ASP A 63 -17.38 -2.40 -14.49
CA ASP A 63 -18.34 -2.66 -13.42
C ASP A 63 -17.83 -2.04 -12.11
N LEU A 64 -18.08 -0.75 -11.91
CA LEU A 64 -17.63 -0.02 -10.72
C LEU A 64 -18.15 -0.63 -9.43
N ALA A 65 -19.41 -1.07 -9.38
CA ALA A 65 -20.01 -1.65 -8.18
C ALA A 65 -19.27 -2.91 -7.70
N LYS A 66 -18.70 -3.66 -8.63
CA LYS A 66 -17.94 -4.89 -8.33
C LYS A 66 -16.51 -4.61 -7.91
N TYR A 67 -15.93 -3.53 -8.39
CA TYR A 67 -14.48 -3.28 -8.27
C TYR A 67 -14.13 -2.06 -7.43
N THR A 68 -15.14 -1.43 -6.81
CA THR A 68 -14.95 -0.35 -5.83
C THR A 68 -15.79 -0.60 -4.60
N ALA A 69 -15.32 -0.13 -3.46
CA ALA A 69 -16.06 -0.14 -2.20
C ALA A 69 -15.81 1.18 -1.48
N ARG A 70 -16.87 1.73 -0.87
CA ARG A 70 -16.81 2.92 -0.02
C ARG A 70 -17.59 2.64 1.26
N GLY A 71 -17.19 3.25 2.34
CA GLY A 71 -17.87 3.07 3.62
C GLY A 71 -17.51 4.14 4.63
N GLN A 72 -18.22 4.10 5.75
CA GLN A 72 -17.92 4.91 6.93
C GLN A 72 -17.67 3.96 8.08
N TYR A 73 -16.74 4.31 8.99
CA TYR A 73 -16.56 3.51 10.19
C TYR A 73 -17.74 3.71 11.15
N THR A 74 -18.13 2.64 11.79
CA THR A 74 -19.15 2.62 12.83
C THR A 74 -18.50 2.52 14.20
N GLY A 75 -19.25 2.71 15.27
CA GLY A 75 -18.77 2.52 16.63
C GLY A 75 -18.22 1.11 16.85
N GLY A 76 -17.16 1.00 17.63
CA GLY A 76 -16.45 -0.25 17.87
C GLY A 76 -15.39 -0.14 18.97
N TRP A 77 -14.33 -0.96 18.85
CA TRP A 77 -13.19 -0.99 19.75
C TRP A 77 -11.89 -0.81 18.96
N GLN A 78 -11.00 0.04 19.44
CA GLN A 78 -9.69 0.26 18.86
C GLN A 78 -8.64 0.37 19.96
N GLY A 79 -7.62 -0.48 19.94
CA GLY A 79 -6.59 -0.48 20.98
C GLY A 79 -7.09 -0.80 22.38
N GLY A 80 -8.24 -1.47 22.52
CA GLY A 80 -8.87 -1.76 23.81
C GLY A 80 -9.82 -0.66 24.33
N GLU A 81 -9.95 0.46 23.62
CA GLU A 81 -10.85 1.55 23.96
C GLU A 81 -12.09 1.55 23.06
N LYS A 82 -13.23 1.96 23.65
CA LYS A 82 -14.47 2.13 22.90
C LYS A 82 -14.39 3.40 22.07
N VAL A 83 -14.67 3.29 20.78
CA VAL A 83 -14.68 4.43 19.85
C VAL A 83 -16.08 4.60 19.25
N VAL A 84 -16.47 5.86 19.04
CA VAL A 84 -17.74 6.22 18.41
C VAL A 84 -17.65 6.05 16.88
N GLY A 85 -18.80 5.93 16.22
CA GLY A 85 -18.85 5.95 14.75
C GLY A 85 -18.69 7.35 14.18
N PHE A 86 -18.35 7.44 12.89
CA PHE A 86 -18.09 8.71 12.20
C PHE A 86 -19.20 9.74 12.36
N LEU A 87 -20.45 9.33 12.21
CA LEU A 87 -21.60 10.23 12.34
C LEU A 87 -21.91 10.63 13.78
N GLN A 88 -21.20 10.08 14.75
CA GLN A 88 -21.36 10.35 16.18
C GLN A 88 -20.16 11.15 16.75
N GLU A 89 -19.20 11.52 15.93
CA GLU A 89 -18.08 12.34 16.36
C GLU A 89 -18.50 13.79 16.56
N ASP A 90 -17.85 14.46 17.49
CA ASP A 90 -18.15 15.86 17.82
C ASP A 90 -17.93 16.75 16.59
N GLY A 91 -18.91 17.61 16.33
CA GLY A 91 -18.88 18.52 15.18
C GLY A 91 -19.27 17.90 13.85
N MET A 92 -19.59 16.61 13.80
CA MET A 92 -20.01 15.94 12.57
C MET A 92 -21.48 16.17 12.23
N ASN A 93 -21.76 16.35 10.94
CA ASN A 93 -23.12 16.29 10.45
C ASN A 93 -23.60 14.85 10.45
N ALA A 94 -24.62 14.53 11.26
CA ALA A 94 -25.22 13.20 11.37
C ALA A 94 -25.79 12.64 10.04
N LYS A 95 -25.94 13.49 9.02
CA LYS A 95 -26.36 13.10 7.68
C LYS A 95 -25.23 13.10 6.66
N SER A 96 -23.99 13.22 7.12
CA SER A 96 -22.83 13.21 6.22
C SER A 96 -22.76 11.88 5.46
N VAL A 97 -22.55 11.99 4.16
CA VAL A 97 -22.30 10.86 3.26
C VAL A 97 -20.82 10.73 2.88
N THR A 98 -19.95 11.53 3.53
CA THR A 98 -18.51 11.51 3.28
C THR A 98 -17.95 10.15 3.68
N GLU A 99 -17.31 9.47 2.78
CA GLU A 99 -16.65 8.20 3.01
C GLU A 99 -15.40 8.35 3.88
N THR A 100 -15.20 7.40 4.78
CA THR A 100 -14.00 7.28 5.62
C THR A 100 -13.19 6.03 5.30
N TYR A 101 -13.64 5.27 4.32
CA TYR A 101 -12.97 4.11 3.74
C TYR A 101 -13.26 4.06 2.24
N ALA A 102 -12.23 3.83 1.48
CA ALA A 102 -12.34 3.55 0.05
C ALA A 102 -11.39 2.43 -0.37
N ALA A 103 -11.86 1.59 -1.27
CA ALA A 103 -11.04 0.57 -1.91
C ALA A 103 -11.42 0.47 -3.39
N MET A 104 -10.42 0.21 -4.23
CA MET A 104 -10.64 0.04 -5.65
C MET A 104 -9.65 -0.95 -6.26
N ARG A 105 -10.10 -1.64 -7.30
CA ARG A 105 -9.23 -2.39 -8.17
C ARG A 105 -8.96 -1.58 -9.44
N LEU A 106 -7.70 -1.51 -9.82
CA LEU A 106 -7.23 -0.90 -11.06
C LEU A 106 -6.51 -1.93 -11.91
N ASP A 107 -6.56 -1.75 -13.21
CA ASP A 107 -5.78 -2.50 -14.18
C ASP A 107 -4.85 -1.52 -14.91
N ILE A 108 -3.61 -1.92 -15.19
CA ILE A 108 -2.63 -1.10 -15.92
C ILE A 108 -2.42 -1.73 -17.30
N ASN A 109 -2.84 -1.03 -18.34
CA ASN A 109 -2.81 -1.50 -19.71
C ASN A 109 -1.43 -1.29 -20.35
N THR A 110 -0.42 -1.91 -19.77
CA THR A 110 0.92 -2.01 -20.37
C THR A 110 1.26 -3.48 -20.62
N ARG A 111 2.25 -3.73 -21.44
CA ARG A 111 2.72 -5.10 -21.74
C ARG A 111 3.19 -5.81 -20.46
N ARG A 112 3.85 -5.08 -19.54
CA ARG A 112 4.36 -5.61 -18.28
C ARG A 112 3.23 -6.02 -17.34
N TRP A 113 2.23 -5.17 -17.20
CA TRP A 113 1.19 -5.31 -16.19
C TRP A 113 -0.11 -5.93 -16.68
N ALA A 114 -0.21 -6.28 -17.97
CA ALA A 114 -1.42 -6.86 -18.54
C ALA A 114 -1.92 -8.07 -17.75
N GLY A 115 -3.14 -7.96 -17.22
CA GLY A 115 -3.80 -9.00 -16.43
C GLY A 115 -3.29 -9.13 -14.98
N VAL A 116 -2.51 -8.17 -14.48
CA VAL A 116 -2.13 -8.04 -13.07
C VAL A 116 -3.07 -7.03 -12.40
N PRO A 117 -3.87 -7.44 -11.41
CA PRO A 117 -4.73 -6.52 -10.68
C PRO A 117 -3.93 -5.72 -9.65
N PHE A 118 -4.24 -4.44 -9.53
CA PHE A 118 -3.78 -3.55 -8.48
C PHE A 118 -4.95 -3.19 -7.58
N TYR A 119 -4.81 -3.42 -6.29
CA TYR A 119 -5.80 -3.08 -5.29
C TYR A 119 -5.28 -1.92 -4.45
N LEU A 120 -6.03 -0.83 -4.45
CA LEU A 120 -5.75 0.35 -3.64
C LEU A 120 -6.80 0.44 -2.56
N ARG A 121 -6.39 0.67 -1.32
CA ARG A 121 -7.31 0.91 -0.21
C ARG A 121 -6.75 1.94 0.75
N THR A 122 -7.65 2.74 1.29
CA THR A 122 -7.36 3.69 2.37
C THR A 122 -8.55 3.77 3.32
N GLY A 123 -8.32 4.18 4.54
CA GLY A 123 -9.41 4.38 5.48
C GLY A 123 -8.95 4.86 6.84
N LYS A 124 -9.85 5.59 7.50
CA LYS A 124 -9.69 6.04 8.89
C LYS A 124 -10.03 4.90 9.84
N ARG A 125 -9.44 4.91 11.02
CA ARG A 125 -9.69 3.92 12.09
C ARG A 125 -9.56 2.45 11.65
N LEU A 126 -8.64 2.17 10.73
CA LEU A 126 -8.24 0.79 10.42
C LEU A 126 -7.45 0.19 11.59
N ALA A 127 -7.43 -1.14 11.67
CA ALA A 127 -6.80 -1.87 12.78
C ALA A 127 -5.31 -1.54 12.98
N ARG A 128 -4.59 -1.23 11.91
CA ARG A 128 -3.17 -0.86 11.95
C ARG A 128 -2.95 0.44 11.18
N ARG A 129 -2.09 1.29 11.72
CA ARG A 129 -1.64 2.53 11.07
C ARG A 129 -0.40 2.23 10.27
N VAL A 130 -0.55 2.02 8.98
CA VAL A 130 0.54 1.63 8.09
C VAL A 130 0.27 2.11 6.67
N THR A 131 1.35 2.50 5.99
CA THR A 131 1.39 2.65 4.54
C THR A 131 2.30 1.56 4.01
N GLU A 132 1.76 0.67 3.19
CA GLU A 132 2.50 -0.49 2.69
C GLU A 132 2.10 -0.86 1.27
N ILE A 133 3.04 -1.47 0.56
CA ILE A 133 2.85 -2.05 -0.76
C ILE A 133 3.08 -3.56 -0.63
N ALA A 134 2.03 -4.36 -0.84
CA ALA A 134 2.12 -5.81 -0.80
C ALA A 134 2.08 -6.41 -2.20
N VAL A 135 3.15 -7.10 -2.57
CA VAL A 135 3.25 -7.89 -3.79
C VAL A 135 2.95 -9.33 -3.45
N VAL A 136 1.77 -9.81 -3.83
CA VAL A 136 1.34 -11.19 -3.55
C VAL A 136 1.58 -12.03 -4.79
N PHE A 137 2.50 -12.97 -4.69
CA PHE A 137 2.86 -13.87 -5.78
C PHE A 137 1.79 -14.93 -6.00
N LYS A 138 1.71 -15.43 -7.22
CA LYS A 138 0.88 -16.60 -7.52
C LYS A 138 1.40 -17.82 -6.78
N ARG A 139 0.48 -18.66 -6.36
CA ARG A 139 0.84 -19.99 -5.89
C ARG A 139 1.50 -20.77 -7.03
N ALA A 140 2.53 -21.54 -6.70
CA ALA A 140 3.16 -22.45 -7.64
C ALA A 140 2.08 -23.40 -8.22
N PRO A 141 2.05 -23.61 -9.54
CA PRO A 141 1.05 -24.47 -10.17
C PRO A 141 1.18 -25.94 -9.76
N HIS A 142 2.36 -26.34 -9.34
CA HIS A 142 2.67 -27.66 -8.82
C HIS A 142 3.65 -27.55 -7.66
N LEU A 143 3.38 -28.29 -6.60
CA LEU A 143 4.28 -28.45 -5.47
C LEU A 143 4.59 -29.96 -5.35
N PRO A 144 5.86 -30.37 -5.25
CA PRO A 144 6.25 -31.78 -5.13
C PRO A 144 5.98 -32.36 -3.73
N PHE A 145 5.23 -31.65 -2.90
CA PHE A 145 4.89 -32.01 -1.53
C PHE A 145 3.44 -32.52 -1.44
N ALA A 146 3.16 -33.37 -0.47
CA ALA A 146 1.80 -33.82 -0.21
C ALA A 146 0.87 -32.63 0.11
N VAL A 147 -0.39 -32.71 -0.33
CA VAL A 147 -1.38 -31.64 -0.10
C VAL A 147 -1.58 -31.38 1.40
N THR A 148 -1.45 -32.40 2.23
CA THR A 148 -1.52 -32.32 3.70
C THR A 148 -0.44 -31.43 4.29
N ASP A 149 0.76 -31.45 3.71
CA ASP A 149 1.93 -30.75 4.22
C ASP A 149 1.95 -29.26 3.80
N THR A 150 1.13 -28.90 2.85
CA THR A 150 1.07 -27.55 2.26
C THR A 150 -0.29 -26.87 2.42
N ARG A 151 -1.23 -27.50 3.14
CA ARG A 151 -2.62 -27.01 3.24
C ARG A 151 -2.72 -25.62 3.85
N GLU A 152 -1.85 -25.29 4.80
CA GLU A 152 -1.81 -24.02 5.52
C GLU A 152 -0.89 -22.97 4.88
N LEU A 153 -0.17 -23.32 3.82
CA LEU A 153 0.74 -22.39 3.16
C LEU A 153 -0.03 -21.28 2.46
N GLY A 154 0.29 -20.04 2.84
CA GLY A 154 -0.12 -18.85 2.14
C GLY A 154 0.60 -18.66 0.80
N ASN A 155 0.24 -17.63 0.09
CA ASN A 155 1.03 -17.18 -1.07
C ASN A 155 2.31 -16.50 -0.59
N ASN A 156 3.40 -16.69 -1.31
CA ASN A 156 4.58 -15.89 -1.08
C ASN A 156 4.23 -14.41 -1.28
N ALA A 157 4.80 -13.55 -0.46
CA ALA A 157 4.54 -12.12 -0.53
C ALA A 157 5.80 -11.32 -0.21
N LEU A 158 5.93 -10.18 -0.88
CA LEU A 158 6.88 -9.13 -0.55
C LEU A 158 6.07 -7.93 -0.09
N VAL A 159 6.34 -7.44 1.12
CA VAL A 159 5.69 -6.26 1.68
C VAL A 159 6.74 -5.18 1.88
N ILE A 160 6.55 -4.05 1.22
CA ILE A 160 7.36 -2.84 1.39
C ILE A 160 6.59 -1.92 2.33
N ARG A 161 7.13 -1.71 3.51
CA ARG A 161 6.57 -0.77 4.50
C ARG A 161 7.17 0.60 4.25
N VAL A 162 6.29 1.59 4.07
CA VAL A 162 6.66 2.99 3.81
C VAL A 162 6.60 3.80 5.10
N GLN A 163 5.57 3.55 5.93
CA GLN A 163 5.34 4.23 7.22
C GLN A 163 4.57 3.32 8.18
N PRO A 164 4.74 3.44 9.52
CA PRO A 164 5.71 4.31 10.23
C PRO A 164 7.11 3.70 10.28
N ASP A 165 7.22 2.38 10.19
CA ASP A 165 8.47 1.64 10.31
C ASP A 165 8.89 1.16 8.92
N GLU A 166 9.78 1.91 8.31
CA GLU A 166 10.29 1.61 6.97
C GLU A 166 11.02 0.28 6.92
N GLY A 167 10.71 -0.53 5.90
CA GLY A 167 11.33 -1.83 5.80
C GLY A 167 10.73 -2.74 4.74
N ILE A 168 11.27 -3.94 4.65
CA ILE A 168 10.85 -4.96 3.71
C ILE A 168 10.64 -6.27 4.46
N THR A 169 9.47 -6.88 4.25
CA THR A 169 9.15 -8.21 4.77
C THR A 169 8.93 -9.16 3.61
N VAL A 170 9.64 -10.29 3.61
CA VAL A 170 9.43 -11.37 2.64
C VAL A 170 8.81 -12.56 3.36
N ARG A 171 7.63 -13.00 2.91
CA ARG A 171 6.96 -14.20 3.39
C ARG A 171 7.06 -15.32 2.36
N PHE A 172 7.49 -16.49 2.78
CA PHE A 172 7.62 -17.68 1.91
C PHE A 172 7.54 -18.97 2.72
N GLY A 173 7.20 -20.06 2.03
CA GLY A 173 7.21 -21.39 2.64
C GLY A 173 8.62 -21.93 2.81
N SER A 174 8.96 -22.44 3.99
CA SER A 174 10.22 -23.09 4.30
C SER A 174 10.01 -24.45 4.96
N LYS A 175 10.90 -25.40 4.68
CA LYS A 175 10.90 -26.71 5.34
C LYS A 175 11.23 -26.55 6.81
N VAL A 176 10.42 -27.16 7.67
CA VAL A 176 10.72 -27.26 9.11
C VAL A 176 11.93 -28.18 9.29
N PRO A 177 12.93 -27.82 10.11
CA PRO A 177 14.04 -28.72 10.45
C PRO A 177 13.54 -30.04 11.05
N GLY A 178 14.08 -31.16 10.59
CA GLY A 178 13.69 -32.50 11.04
C GLY A 178 13.57 -33.49 9.89
N THR A 179 13.19 -34.72 10.22
CA THR A 179 13.05 -35.82 9.27
C THR A 179 11.76 -35.80 8.47
N ALA A 180 10.71 -35.21 9.02
CA ALA A 180 9.44 -35.06 8.33
C ALA A 180 9.52 -33.97 7.25
N MET A 181 8.77 -34.14 6.15
CA MET A 181 8.61 -33.14 5.11
C MET A 181 7.42 -32.21 5.49
N GLU A 182 7.66 -31.33 6.43
CA GLU A 182 6.71 -30.30 6.85
C GLU A 182 7.18 -28.94 6.33
N VAL A 183 6.27 -28.18 5.75
CA VAL A 183 6.54 -26.82 5.24
C VAL A 183 5.64 -25.81 5.95
N ARG A 184 6.22 -24.74 6.47
CA ARG A 184 5.50 -23.64 7.12
C ARG A 184 5.86 -22.30 6.51
N ASP A 185 4.94 -21.35 6.63
CA ASP A 185 5.24 -19.96 6.29
C ASP A 185 6.25 -19.37 7.27
N VAL A 186 7.28 -18.75 6.73
CA VAL A 186 8.30 -18.00 7.49
C VAL A 186 8.39 -16.59 6.93
N THR A 187 8.87 -15.69 7.76
CA THR A 187 9.12 -14.29 7.37
C THR A 187 10.59 -13.95 7.52
N MET A 188 11.07 -13.15 6.59
CA MET A 188 12.36 -12.47 6.66
C MET A 188 12.07 -10.99 6.68
N ASP A 189 12.52 -10.29 7.71
CA ASP A 189 12.30 -8.87 7.92
C ASP A 189 13.60 -8.09 7.80
N PHE A 190 13.54 -6.97 7.09
CA PHE A 190 14.57 -5.95 7.04
C PHE A 190 13.94 -4.63 7.49
N GLY A 191 14.49 -4.02 8.53
CA GLY A 191 14.08 -2.71 9.03
C GLY A 191 15.16 -1.66 8.78
N TYR A 192 14.81 -0.53 8.18
CA TYR A 192 15.76 0.55 7.93
C TYR A 192 16.29 1.13 9.24
N GLY A 193 15.43 1.39 10.22
CA GLY A 193 15.82 1.93 11.51
C GLY A 193 16.74 1.03 12.34
N GLU A 194 16.72 -0.28 12.08
CA GLU A 194 17.62 -1.24 12.72
C GLU A 194 18.98 -1.34 11.99
N SER A 195 18.99 -1.06 10.69
CA SER A 195 20.15 -1.23 9.81
C SER A 195 20.96 0.03 9.65
N PHE A 196 20.34 1.20 9.82
CA PHE A 196 20.97 2.51 9.68
C PHE A 196 20.74 3.34 10.94
N THR A 197 21.81 3.85 11.53
CA THR A 197 21.79 4.70 12.74
C THR A 197 21.48 6.16 12.42
N GLU A 198 21.44 6.51 11.16
CA GLU A 198 21.18 7.87 10.70
C GLU A 198 19.68 8.17 10.74
N SER A 199 19.28 9.19 11.48
CA SER A 199 17.91 9.66 11.48
C SER A 199 17.60 10.32 10.14
N SER A 200 16.56 9.86 9.46
CA SER A 200 16.04 10.57 8.29
C SER A 200 15.55 11.97 8.72
N PRO A 201 15.97 13.06 8.05
CA PRO A 201 15.44 14.39 8.35
C PRO A 201 13.93 14.41 8.14
N GLU A 202 13.23 15.23 8.93
CA GLU A 202 11.78 15.37 8.76
C GLU A 202 11.43 15.82 7.34
N ALA A 203 10.35 15.25 6.80
CA ALA A 203 9.93 15.50 5.41
C ALA A 203 9.75 17.00 5.11
N TYR A 204 9.27 17.79 6.10
CA TYR A 204 9.09 19.23 5.95
C TYR A 204 10.42 20.00 5.89
N GLU A 205 11.42 19.61 6.65
CA GLU A 205 12.75 20.25 6.60
C GLU A 205 13.35 20.10 5.19
N ARG A 206 13.20 18.92 4.61
CA ARG A 206 13.67 18.62 3.27
C ARG A 206 12.90 19.40 2.20
N LEU A 207 11.58 19.45 2.31
CA LEU A 207 10.75 20.21 1.38
C LEU A 207 11.07 21.71 1.39
N ILE A 208 11.28 22.29 2.59
CA ILE A 208 11.66 23.69 2.72
C ILE A 208 13.04 23.94 2.09
N LEU A 209 14.00 23.04 2.33
CA LEU A 209 15.32 23.14 1.74
C LEU A 209 15.28 23.05 0.21
N ASP A 210 14.52 22.10 -0.33
CA ASP A 210 14.35 21.92 -1.78
C ASP A 210 13.72 23.18 -2.43
N VAL A 211 12.73 23.79 -1.77
CA VAL A 211 12.13 25.06 -2.23
C VAL A 211 13.16 26.19 -2.21
N LEU A 212 13.97 26.29 -1.16
CA LEU A 212 15.00 27.34 -1.04
C LEU A 212 16.12 27.18 -2.08
N LEU A 213 16.44 25.95 -2.45
CA LEU A 213 17.44 25.63 -3.46
C LEU A 213 16.89 25.67 -4.89
N GLY A 214 15.57 25.85 -5.06
CA GLY A 214 14.91 25.77 -6.37
C GLY A 214 14.97 24.35 -6.96
N ASP A 215 15.16 23.34 -6.13
CA ASP A 215 15.23 21.93 -6.53
C ASP A 215 13.81 21.31 -6.41
N PRO A 216 13.21 20.84 -7.51
CA PRO A 216 11.89 20.24 -7.43
C PRO A 216 11.90 18.99 -6.52
N PRO A 217 10.88 18.81 -5.67
CA PRO A 217 10.83 17.73 -4.67
C PRO A 217 10.89 16.31 -5.24
N ASP A 218 10.74 16.15 -6.54
CA ASP A 218 10.82 14.86 -7.22
C ASP A 218 12.24 14.26 -7.33
N ARG A 219 13.28 15.03 -6.97
CA ARG A 219 14.67 14.59 -7.09
C ARG A 219 15.17 13.63 -6.02
N LYS A 220 14.46 13.51 -4.90
CA LYS A 220 15.00 12.85 -3.71
C LYS A 220 13.98 12.04 -2.88
N SER A 221 12.84 11.72 -3.43
CA SER A 221 11.84 10.87 -2.75
C SER A 221 11.98 9.40 -3.13
#